data_a798827d96ecc1809d5fc99d1c9cfcfe
#
_entry.id   a798827d96ecc1809d5fc99d1c9cfcfe
#
_cell.length_a   1.000
_cell.length_b   1.000
_cell.length_c   1.000
_cell.angle_alpha   90.00
_cell.angle_beta   90.00
_cell.angle_gamma   90.00
#
_symmetry.space_group_name_H-M   'P 1'
#
loop_
_entity.id
_entity.type
_entity.pdbx_description
1 polymer ?
#
loop_
_entity_poly.entity_id
_entity_poly.type
_entity_poly.pdbx_seq_one_letter_code
_entity_poly.pdbx_strand_id
1 'polypeptide(L)'
;MLGEELRKLISWINPEVCFGCNKCVSGCPVAEIHSEYRPNRIVRLAYLGFIDELIESGVIWYCTQCLKCSERCPMEVYPASVIVALRNIASKRGKTHEAWIKMAKNIALQGKILPEMGVMSIDRKLIKRKDLGIEVPNADRSLLIRILRESGIPLDLGE
;
A
#
# COMPACT_ATOMS: atom_id res chain seq x y z
N MET A 1 -1.23 -17.91 16.44
CA MET A 1 -2.40 -18.22 15.57
C MET A 1 -2.84 -16.93 14.89
N LEU A 2 -3.23 -17.00 13.63
CA LEU A 2 -3.63 -15.82 12.83
C LEU A 2 -4.71 -15.02 13.58
N GLY A 3 -4.51 -13.73 13.77
CA GLY A 3 -5.48 -12.88 14.44
C GLY A 3 -6.84 -12.91 13.73
N GLU A 4 -7.94 -12.94 14.48
CA GLU A 4 -9.30 -13.07 13.92
C GLU A 4 -9.62 -11.99 12.89
N GLU A 5 -9.16 -10.77 13.12
CA GLU A 5 -9.34 -9.63 12.22
C GLU A 5 -8.65 -9.85 10.87
N LEU A 6 -7.40 -10.35 10.88
CA LEU A 6 -6.66 -10.66 9.66
C LEU A 6 -7.28 -11.86 8.93
N ARG A 7 -7.72 -12.88 9.66
CA ARG A 7 -8.39 -14.05 9.08
C ARG A 7 -9.65 -13.69 8.30
N LYS A 8 -10.45 -12.75 8.79
CA LYS A 8 -11.64 -12.27 8.07
C LYS A 8 -11.30 -11.61 6.74
N LEU A 9 -10.18 -10.89 6.66
CA LEU A 9 -9.74 -10.18 5.45
C LEU A 9 -9.10 -11.09 4.42
N ILE A 10 -8.47 -12.19 4.85
CA ILE A 10 -7.74 -13.13 3.99
C ILE A 10 -8.22 -14.57 4.13
N SER A 11 -9.54 -14.78 4.31
CA SER A 11 -10.14 -16.11 4.53
C SER A 11 -9.83 -17.13 3.42
N TRP A 12 -9.52 -16.66 2.21
CA TRP A 12 -9.16 -17.46 1.03
C TRP A 12 -7.66 -17.74 0.91
N ILE A 13 -6.83 -17.19 1.81
CA ILE A 13 -5.37 -17.38 1.85
C ILE A 13 -5.02 -18.28 3.02
N ASN A 14 -4.08 -19.20 2.80
CA ASN A 14 -3.53 -20.04 3.84
C ASN A 14 -2.05 -19.69 4.13
N PRO A 15 -1.76 -18.71 5.01
CA PRO A 15 -0.38 -18.30 5.30
C PRO A 15 0.44 -19.35 6.04
N GLU A 16 -0.21 -20.34 6.66
CA GLU A 16 0.47 -21.41 7.42
C GLU A 16 1.29 -22.35 6.53
N VAL A 17 0.91 -22.52 5.25
CA VAL A 17 1.65 -23.37 4.32
C VAL A 17 2.97 -22.76 3.82
N CYS A 18 3.32 -21.57 4.29
CA CYS A 18 4.57 -20.90 3.95
C CYS A 18 5.78 -21.66 4.54
N PHE A 19 6.54 -22.35 3.72
CA PHE A 19 7.75 -23.07 4.14
C PHE A 19 9.05 -22.26 4.04
N GLY A 20 8.99 -20.96 3.76
CA GLY A 20 10.14 -20.04 3.83
C GLY A 20 11.15 -20.15 2.68
N CYS A 21 10.75 -20.59 1.49
CA CYS A 21 11.64 -20.80 0.33
C CYS A 21 12.35 -19.55 -0.22
N ASN A 22 12.05 -18.36 0.29
CA ASN A 22 12.62 -17.07 -0.11
C ASN A 22 12.38 -16.61 -1.57
N LYS A 23 11.62 -17.33 -2.41
CA LYS A 23 11.32 -16.90 -3.78
C LYS A 23 10.64 -15.52 -3.85
N CYS A 24 9.81 -15.21 -2.85
CA CYS A 24 9.17 -13.89 -2.73
C CYS A 24 10.17 -12.79 -2.33
N VAL A 25 11.25 -13.12 -1.65
CA VAL A 25 12.31 -12.17 -1.23
C VAL A 25 13.26 -11.91 -2.39
N SER A 26 13.77 -12.95 -3.06
CA SER A 26 14.75 -12.83 -4.13
C SER A 26 14.28 -12.03 -5.34
N GLY A 27 12.97 -11.90 -5.53
CA GLY A 27 12.41 -11.10 -6.62
C GLY A 27 11.77 -9.79 -6.17
N CYS A 28 11.91 -9.41 -4.92
CA CYS A 28 11.28 -8.22 -4.38
C CYS A 28 12.18 -6.99 -4.54
N PRO A 29 11.76 -5.95 -5.31
CA PRO A 29 12.58 -4.74 -5.49
C PRO A 29 12.78 -3.96 -4.18
N VAL A 30 11.86 -4.11 -3.22
CA VAL A 30 11.98 -3.47 -1.91
C VAL A 30 13.00 -4.21 -1.03
N ALA A 31 12.97 -5.56 -1.04
CA ALA A 31 13.92 -6.35 -0.25
C ALA A 31 15.37 -6.20 -0.74
N GLU A 32 15.58 -5.80 -1.98
CA GLU A 32 16.90 -5.50 -2.55
C GLU A 32 17.52 -4.25 -1.92
N ILE A 33 16.67 -3.25 -1.59
CA ILE A 33 17.11 -1.96 -1.05
C ILE A 33 17.03 -1.97 0.49
N HIS A 34 15.98 -2.58 1.05
CA HIS A 34 15.68 -2.64 2.49
C HIS A 34 15.81 -4.09 2.98
N SER A 35 16.93 -4.45 3.59
CA SER A 35 17.23 -5.82 4.04
C SER A 35 16.23 -6.36 5.09
N GLU A 36 15.63 -5.47 5.87
CA GLU A 36 14.61 -5.77 6.90
C GLU A 36 13.26 -6.15 6.28
N TYR A 37 12.97 -5.66 5.07
CA TYR A 37 11.72 -5.94 4.37
C TYR A 37 11.77 -7.31 3.68
N ARG A 38 11.15 -8.31 4.30
CA ARG A 38 11.09 -9.68 3.78
C ARG A 38 9.63 -10.17 3.73
N PRO A 39 9.02 -10.29 2.54
CA PRO A 39 7.63 -10.71 2.40
C PRO A 39 7.28 -12.02 3.14
N ASN A 40 8.15 -13.03 3.07
CA ASN A 40 7.94 -14.30 3.78
C ASN A 40 7.97 -14.13 5.30
N ARG A 41 8.85 -13.27 5.83
CA ARG A 41 8.92 -13.00 7.28
C ARG A 41 7.67 -12.27 7.75
N ILE A 42 7.18 -11.29 6.97
CA ILE A 42 5.94 -10.58 7.28
C ILE A 42 4.76 -11.55 7.33
N VAL A 43 4.62 -12.43 6.32
CA VAL A 43 3.58 -13.46 6.30
C VAL A 43 3.67 -14.36 7.54
N ARG A 44 4.87 -14.83 7.88
CA ARG A 44 5.06 -15.73 9.01
C ARG A 44 4.75 -15.06 10.35
N LEU A 45 5.19 -13.83 10.54
CA LEU A 45 4.88 -13.06 11.75
C LEU A 45 3.37 -12.78 11.86
N ALA A 46 2.73 -12.42 10.75
CA ALA A 46 1.29 -12.23 10.70
C ALA A 46 0.52 -13.51 11.06
N TYR A 47 0.96 -14.68 10.55
CA TYR A 47 0.39 -15.97 10.91
C TYR A 47 0.56 -16.28 12.41
N LEU A 48 1.71 -15.97 12.99
CA LEU A 48 1.99 -16.16 14.41
C LEU A 48 1.26 -15.16 15.32
N GLY A 49 0.57 -14.16 14.76
CA GLY A 49 -0.23 -13.19 15.50
C GLY A 49 0.49 -11.89 15.87
N PHE A 50 1.75 -11.68 15.42
CA PHE A 50 2.54 -10.45 15.66
C PHE A 50 2.07 -9.30 14.76
N ILE A 51 0.76 -9.01 14.78
CA ILE A 51 0.14 -7.98 13.92
C ILE A 51 0.49 -6.58 14.40
N ASP A 52 0.48 -6.37 15.72
CA ASP A 52 0.76 -5.07 16.31
C ASP A 52 2.20 -4.65 16.08
N GLU A 53 3.15 -5.56 16.25
CA GLU A 53 4.56 -5.33 16.00
C GLU A 53 4.83 -5.03 14.50
N LEU A 54 4.15 -5.72 13.60
CA LEU A 54 4.26 -5.45 12.16
C LEU A 54 3.71 -4.07 11.79
N ILE A 55 2.64 -3.63 12.41
CA ILE A 55 2.06 -2.32 12.20
C ILE A 55 2.97 -1.23 12.78
N GLU A 56 3.46 -1.42 14.02
CA GLU A 56 4.30 -0.45 14.72
C GLU A 56 5.68 -0.28 14.08
N SER A 57 6.25 -1.36 13.56
CA SER A 57 7.53 -1.28 12.82
C SER A 57 7.45 -0.45 11.53
N GLY A 58 6.24 -0.24 11.01
CA GLY A 58 6.05 0.46 9.72
C GLY A 58 6.51 -0.32 8.49
N VAL A 59 7.10 -1.51 8.65
CA VAL A 59 7.68 -2.32 7.56
C VAL A 59 6.67 -2.66 6.46
N ILE A 60 5.39 -2.80 6.82
CA ILE A 60 4.31 -3.08 5.89
C ILE A 60 4.14 -1.98 4.83
N TRP A 61 4.51 -0.73 5.14
CA TRP A 61 4.33 0.43 4.27
C TRP A 61 5.38 0.53 3.14
N TYR A 62 6.49 -0.20 3.23
CA TYR A 62 7.49 -0.24 2.16
C TYR A 62 7.01 -0.97 0.89
N CYS A 63 5.99 -1.84 0.99
CA CYS A 63 5.50 -2.60 -0.14
C CYS A 63 5.00 -1.72 -1.30
N THR A 64 5.56 -1.89 -2.48
CA THR A 64 5.15 -1.19 -3.72
C THR A 64 3.98 -1.85 -4.44
N GLN A 65 3.42 -2.93 -3.88
CA GLN A 65 2.30 -3.69 -4.46
C GLN A 65 2.54 -4.19 -5.90
N CYS A 66 3.79 -4.51 -6.24
CA CYS A 66 4.15 -5.01 -7.56
C CYS A 66 3.71 -6.47 -7.84
N LEU A 67 3.13 -7.16 -6.86
CA LEU A 67 2.59 -8.51 -6.89
C LEU A 67 3.60 -9.64 -7.16
N LYS A 68 4.85 -9.38 -7.50
CA LYS A 68 5.86 -10.39 -7.81
C LYS A 68 5.99 -11.50 -6.75
N CYS A 69 5.83 -11.16 -5.47
CA CYS A 69 5.89 -12.14 -4.39
C CYS A 69 4.71 -13.11 -4.40
N SER A 70 3.53 -12.67 -4.83
CA SER A 70 2.34 -13.51 -4.97
C SER A 70 2.47 -14.43 -6.18
N GLU A 71 2.86 -13.89 -7.34
CA GLU A 71 3.02 -14.64 -8.59
C GLU A 71 4.10 -15.74 -8.50
N ARG A 72 5.15 -15.50 -7.72
CA ARG A 72 6.26 -16.45 -7.57
C ARG A 72 6.07 -17.47 -6.45
N CYS A 73 4.99 -17.38 -5.69
CA CYS A 73 4.77 -18.25 -4.54
C CYS A 73 4.30 -19.63 -4.98
N PRO A 74 5.11 -20.71 -4.77
CA PRO A 74 4.70 -22.05 -5.17
C PRO A 74 3.59 -22.64 -4.29
N MET A 75 3.34 -21.99 -3.13
CA MET A 75 2.31 -22.41 -2.16
C MET A 75 1.09 -21.47 -2.18
N GLU A 76 1.00 -20.57 -3.13
CA GLU A 76 -0.13 -19.64 -3.30
C GLU A 76 -0.49 -18.86 -2.02
N VAL A 77 0.52 -18.49 -1.22
CA VAL A 77 0.36 -17.76 0.04
C VAL A 77 -0.03 -16.30 -0.17
N TYR A 78 0.15 -15.78 -1.38
CA TYR A 78 -0.18 -14.40 -1.77
C TYR A 78 0.35 -13.34 -0.78
N PRO A 79 1.67 -13.22 -0.57
CA PRO A 79 2.24 -12.32 0.44
C PRO A 79 1.80 -10.86 0.29
N ALA A 80 1.62 -10.38 -0.95
CA ALA A 80 1.13 -9.03 -1.20
C ALA A 80 -0.25 -8.78 -0.59
N SER A 81 -1.16 -9.75 -0.69
CA SER A 81 -2.52 -9.65 -0.13
C SER A 81 -2.52 -9.65 1.39
N VAL A 82 -1.62 -10.44 2.01
CA VAL A 82 -1.42 -10.40 3.47
C VAL A 82 -0.97 -9.00 3.91
N ILE A 83 -0.02 -8.39 3.19
CA ILE A 83 0.49 -7.06 3.49
C ILE A 83 -0.60 -5.98 3.31
N VAL A 84 -1.42 -6.10 2.26
CA VAL A 84 -2.56 -5.19 2.05
C VAL A 84 -3.57 -5.30 3.20
N ALA A 85 -3.89 -6.51 3.63
CA ALA A 85 -4.77 -6.72 4.77
C ALA A 85 -4.22 -6.11 6.06
N LEU A 86 -2.91 -6.25 6.33
CA LEU A 86 -2.24 -5.59 7.46
C LEU A 86 -2.33 -4.06 7.38
N ARG A 87 -2.16 -3.47 6.20
CA ARG A 87 -2.35 -2.03 5.98
C ARG A 87 -3.79 -1.59 6.24
N ASN A 88 -4.77 -2.38 5.82
CA ASN A 88 -6.18 -2.09 6.08
C ASN A 88 -6.46 -2.10 7.59
N ILE A 89 -5.90 -3.06 8.33
CA ILE A 89 -6.00 -3.10 9.79
C ILE A 89 -5.33 -1.88 10.41
N ALA A 90 -4.11 -1.53 9.99
CA ALA A 90 -3.39 -0.36 10.46
C ALA A 90 -4.19 0.93 10.23
N SER A 91 -4.78 1.09 9.05
CA SER A 91 -5.60 2.26 8.72
C SER A 91 -6.85 2.37 9.59
N LYS A 92 -7.57 1.26 9.81
CA LYS A 92 -8.73 1.23 10.72
C LYS A 92 -8.37 1.58 12.16
N ARG A 93 -7.14 1.29 12.57
CA ARG A 93 -6.61 1.62 13.91
C ARG A 93 -5.98 3.02 13.98
N GLY A 94 -6.12 3.85 12.92
CA GLY A 94 -5.54 5.19 12.83
C GLY A 94 -4.01 5.23 12.70
N LYS A 95 -3.38 4.08 12.41
CA LYS A 95 -1.91 3.96 12.25
C LYS A 95 -1.48 3.98 10.78
N THR A 96 -2.11 4.84 9.98
CA THR A 96 -1.76 5.01 8.56
C THR A 96 -0.48 5.81 8.43
N HIS A 97 0.44 5.37 7.56
CA HIS A 97 1.67 6.11 7.30
C HIS A 97 1.39 7.48 6.66
N GLU A 98 2.11 8.51 7.08
CA GLU A 98 1.90 9.92 6.69
C GLU A 98 1.85 10.14 5.16
N ALA A 99 2.70 9.44 4.41
CA ALA A 99 2.71 9.54 2.95
C ALA A 99 1.36 9.11 2.32
N TRP A 100 0.72 8.09 2.88
CA TRP A 100 -0.58 7.62 2.42
C TRP A 100 -1.70 8.59 2.79
N ILE A 101 -1.61 9.21 3.97
CA ILE A 101 -2.55 10.29 4.37
C ILE A 101 -2.42 11.47 3.42
N LYS A 102 -1.19 11.88 3.07
CA LYS A 102 -0.95 12.95 2.08
C LYS A 102 -1.52 12.60 0.71
N MET A 103 -1.35 11.36 0.24
CA MET A 103 -1.95 10.90 -1.02
C MET A 103 -3.48 10.96 -0.96
N ALA A 104 -4.09 10.49 0.12
CA ALA A 104 -5.54 10.53 0.30
C ALA A 104 -6.08 11.97 0.33
N LYS A 105 -5.39 12.89 1.01
CA LYS A 105 -5.71 14.33 0.98
C LYS A 105 -5.62 14.91 -0.43
N ASN A 106 -4.59 14.59 -1.20
CA ASN A 106 -4.47 15.04 -2.58
C ASN A 106 -5.64 14.52 -3.46
N ILE A 107 -6.03 13.26 -3.27
CA ILE A 107 -7.19 12.68 -3.97
C ILE A 107 -8.46 13.46 -3.61
N ALA A 108 -8.70 13.71 -2.32
CA ALA A 108 -9.88 14.44 -1.86
C ALA A 108 -9.95 15.89 -2.40
N LEU A 109 -8.81 16.58 -2.41
CA LEU A 109 -8.74 17.99 -2.79
C LEU A 109 -8.63 18.22 -4.31
N GLN A 110 -7.90 17.36 -5.01
CA GLN A 110 -7.53 17.57 -6.42
C GLN A 110 -7.98 16.43 -7.35
N GLY A 111 -8.54 15.34 -6.83
CA GLY A 111 -8.86 14.14 -7.61
C GLY A 111 -7.64 13.37 -8.12
N LYS A 112 -6.44 13.64 -7.59
CA LYS A 112 -5.16 13.07 -8.05
C LYS A 112 -4.32 12.61 -6.88
N ILE A 113 -3.57 11.52 -7.05
CA ILE A 113 -2.66 11.00 -6.02
C ILE A 113 -1.49 11.97 -5.78
N LEU A 114 -0.93 12.51 -6.85
CA LEU A 114 0.18 13.46 -6.80
C LEU A 114 -0.28 14.83 -7.32
N PRO A 115 0.28 15.91 -6.77
CA PRO A 115 0.05 17.25 -7.31
C PRO A 115 0.52 17.33 -8.77
N GLU A 116 -0.01 18.29 -9.51
CA GLU A 116 0.40 18.50 -10.89
C GLU A 116 1.83 19.01 -10.92
N MET A 117 2.74 18.17 -11.34
CA MET A 117 4.15 18.51 -11.51
C MET A 117 4.44 18.75 -13.00
N GLY A 118 5.24 19.76 -13.29
CA GLY A 118 5.82 19.93 -14.61
C GLY A 118 6.99 18.96 -14.83
N VAL A 119 7.22 18.59 -16.08
CA VAL A 119 8.36 17.78 -16.49
C VAL A 119 9.38 18.69 -17.16
N MET A 120 10.65 18.54 -16.83
CA MET A 120 11.72 19.25 -17.54
C MET A 120 11.91 18.67 -18.93
N SER A 121 11.78 19.51 -19.95
CA SER A 121 12.14 19.14 -21.33
C SER A 121 13.67 19.06 -21.50
N ILE A 122 14.10 18.51 -22.64
CA ILE A 122 15.51 18.47 -23.05
C ILE A 122 16.11 19.89 -23.07
N ASP A 123 15.33 20.90 -23.46
CA ASP A 123 15.70 22.32 -23.49
C ASP A 123 15.65 23.01 -22.12
N ARG A 124 15.52 22.24 -21.01
CA ARG A 124 15.43 22.73 -19.64
C ARG A 124 14.22 23.64 -19.37
N LYS A 125 13.15 23.54 -20.18
CA LYS A 125 11.89 24.22 -19.95
C LYS A 125 10.95 23.32 -19.12
N LEU A 126 10.26 23.92 -18.15
CA LEU A 126 9.24 23.22 -17.37
C LEU A 126 7.96 23.13 -18.23
N ILE A 127 7.61 21.92 -18.66
CA ILE A 127 6.39 21.64 -19.45
C ILE A 127 5.32 21.07 -18.51
N LYS A 128 4.14 21.65 -18.49
CA LYS A 128 2.96 21.15 -17.80
C LYS A 128 2.02 20.46 -18.77
N ARG A 129 1.10 19.62 -18.25
CA ARG A 129 0.10 18.93 -19.09
C ARG A 129 -0.70 19.89 -19.97
N LYS A 130 -1.05 21.07 -19.46
CA LYS A 130 -1.77 22.10 -20.19
C LYS A 130 -1.02 22.57 -21.43
N ASP A 131 0.31 22.67 -21.33
CA ASP A 131 1.16 23.13 -22.43
C ASP A 131 1.20 22.10 -23.57
N LEU A 132 0.85 20.85 -23.28
CA LEU A 132 0.74 19.73 -24.24
C LEU A 132 -0.69 19.49 -24.73
N GLY A 133 -1.65 20.34 -24.36
CA GLY A 133 -3.06 20.16 -24.72
C GLY A 133 -3.71 18.90 -24.11
N ILE A 134 -3.11 18.32 -23.07
CA ILE A 134 -3.63 17.10 -22.43
C ILE A 134 -4.65 17.51 -21.38
N GLU A 135 -5.91 17.15 -21.59
CA GLU A 135 -6.96 17.35 -20.60
C GLU A 135 -6.72 16.48 -19.36
N VAL A 136 -6.97 17.08 -18.21
CA VAL A 136 -6.92 16.37 -16.93
C VAL A 136 -8.31 15.82 -16.64
N PRO A 137 -8.47 14.49 -16.41
CA PRO A 137 -9.75 13.93 -16.03
C PRO A 137 -10.33 14.67 -14.81
N ASN A 138 -11.58 15.09 -14.94
CA ASN A 138 -12.29 15.72 -13.82
C ASN A 138 -12.92 14.60 -12.98
N ALA A 139 -12.52 14.51 -11.72
CA ALA A 139 -13.06 13.52 -10.78
C ALA A 139 -14.18 14.16 -9.95
N ASP A 140 -15.23 13.39 -9.68
CA ASP A 140 -16.27 13.79 -8.72
C ASP A 140 -15.69 13.81 -7.31
N ARG A 141 -15.35 15.00 -6.83
CA ARG A 141 -14.74 15.23 -5.52
C ARG A 141 -15.68 14.84 -4.38
N SER A 142 -16.98 15.01 -4.53
CA SER A 142 -17.95 14.68 -3.49
C SER A 142 -17.98 13.17 -3.23
N LEU A 143 -17.96 12.38 -4.30
CA LEU A 143 -17.88 10.93 -4.24
C LEU A 143 -16.56 10.47 -3.62
N LEU A 144 -15.44 11.05 -4.05
CA LEU A 144 -14.11 10.71 -3.52
C LEU A 144 -13.99 10.97 -2.02
N ILE A 145 -14.47 12.14 -1.55
CA ILE A 145 -14.47 12.49 -0.13
C ILE A 145 -15.32 11.49 0.68
N ARG A 146 -16.49 11.12 0.16
CA ARG A 146 -17.36 10.12 0.81
C ARG A 146 -16.67 8.77 0.95
N ILE A 147 -16.09 8.24 -0.14
CA ILE A 147 -15.35 6.96 -0.13
C ILE A 147 -14.20 7.00 0.87
N LEU A 148 -13.42 8.08 0.89
CA LEU A 148 -12.27 8.22 1.78
C LEU A 148 -12.70 8.31 3.26
N ARG A 149 -13.80 8.99 3.57
CA ARG A 149 -14.36 9.01 4.94
C ARG A 149 -14.83 7.63 5.39
N GLU A 150 -15.51 6.89 4.52
CA GLU A 150 -15.98 5.53 4.80
C GLU A 150 -14.82 4.53 4.95
N SER A 151 -13.65 4.79 4.35
CA SER A 151 -12.44 3.95 4.48
C SER A 151 -11.77 4.04 5.85
N GLY A 152 -12.19 4.96 6.74
CA GLY A 152 -11.60 5.18 8.05
C GLY A 152 -10.22 5.86 8.04
N ILE A 153 -9.81 6.44 6.91
CA ILE A 153 -8.59 7.24 6.84
C ILE A 153 -8.85 8.58 7.54
N PRO A 154 -8.01 9.00 8.51
CA PRO A 154 -8.17 10.28 9.18
C PRO A 154 -7.85 11.42 8.18
N LEU A 155 -8.89 11.93 7.53
CA LEU A 155 -8.81 13.08 6.63
C LEU A 155 -9.16 14.33 7.42
N ASP A 156 -8.14 15.00 7.90
CA ASP A 156 -8.27 16.40 8.31
C ASP A 156 -8.14 17.25 7.03
N LEU A 157 -9.28 17.61 6.44
CA LEU A 157 -9.34 18.36 5.18
C LEU A 157 -9.23 19.87 5.39
N GLY A 158 -9.08 20.34 6.66
CA GLY A 158 -9.11 21.76 7.02
C GLY A 158 -10.40 22.39 6.50
N GLU A 159 -11.32 22.76 7.37
CA GLU A 159 -12.47 23.60 7.00
C GLU A 159 -12.02 24.94 6.45
#